data_956470d6de24dcbce5db63d631f49be1
#
_entry.id   956470d6de24dcbce5db63d631f49be1
#
_cell.length_a   1.000
_cell.length_b   1.000
_cell.length_c   1.000
_cell.angle_alpha   90.00
_cell.angle_beta   90.00
_cell.angle_gamma   90.00
#
_symmetry.space_group_name_H-M   'P 1'
#
loop_
_entity.id
_entity.type
_entity.pdbx_description
1 polymer ?
#
loop_
_entity_poly.entity_id
_entity_poly.type
_entity_poly.pdbx_seq_one_letter_code
_entity_poly.pdbx_strand_id
1 'polypeptide(L)'
;MYVLVCPCILDPFLRARGITDEEDLSWFMKVRARCETLGIEMVPLPCPETMYLGRDREPGIYLEQLDTPAFTALLDQLEEEVGALVGARGPPLCIVGVNSSPTCGVDRTCYGGDPPKRPGPRVWLARFPSIPRYDVRAFGRYHVYLAAPLFSEGERVYNQLIWDQLVRAGQQVYFPQEIGDDLTSRDLGTTRAIFLENLTALSGSDLVVAVIDGADADSGTAWEIGYAYARGIPVVALRTDFRAVGTNERVNLMLEQSAVVVTDREDLVHHLPSPLGPLCGHGEGAGSVRSTL
;
A
#
# COMPACT_ATOMS: atom_id res chain seq x y z
N MET A 1 13.34 -8.55 -9.67
CA MET A 1 12.90 -8.68 -8.26
C MET A 1 11.58 -9.44 -8.23
N TYR A 2 11.32 -10.26 -7.23
CA TYR A 2 10.06 -10.99 -7.12
C TYR A 2 9.61 -11.14 -5.65
N VAL A 3 8.31 -11.33 -5.48
CA VAL A 3 7.68 -11.73 -4.22
C VAL A 3 7.02 -13.09 -4.38
N LEU A 4 7.00 -13.88 -3.31
CA LEU A 4 6.17 -15.07 -3.23
C LEU A 4 4.79 -14.64 -2.74
N VAL A 5 3.72 -15.12 -3.37
CA VAL A 5 2.35 -14.77 -2.98
C VAL A 5 1.52 -16.01 -2.70
N CYS A 6 0.67 -15.97 -1.69
CA CYS A 6 -0.35 -17.00 -1.54
C CYS A 6 -1.24 -17.02 -2.80
N PRO A 7 -1.44 -18.17 -3.44
CA PRO A 7 -1.99 -18.23 -4.79
C PRO A 7 -3.43 -17.72 -4.89
N CYS A 8 -4.17 -17.70 -3.78
CA CYS A 8 -5.51 -17.11 -3.71
C CYS A 8 -5.54 -15.59 -3.92
N ILE A 9 -4.39 -14.89 -3.80
CA ILE A 9 -4.26 -13.48 -4.18
C ILE A 9 -4.36 -13.33 -5.71
N LEU A 10 -3.93 -14.34 -6.46
CA LEU A 10 -3.99 -14.35 -7.92
C LEU A 10 -5.28 -15.04 -8.44
N ASP A 11 -5.73 -16.07 -7.77
CA ASP A 11 -6.97 -16.82 -8.08
C ASP A 11 -7.82 -16.97 -6.78
N PRO A 12 -8.74 -16.04 -6.51
CA PRO A 12 -9.58 -16.09 -5.31
C PRO A 12 -10.44 -17.36 -5.19
N PHE A 13 -10.70 -18.07 -6.30
CA PHE A 13 -11.43 -19.35 -6.29
C PHE A 13 -10.64 -20.52 -5.68
N LEU A 14 -9.38 -20.31 -5.33
CA LEU A 14 -8.59 -21.26 -4.52
C LEU A 14 -8.93 -21.22 -3.03
N ARG A 15 -9.72 -20.24 -2.57
CA ARG A 15 -10.20 -20.19 -1.18
C ARG A 15 -11.40 -21.11 -0.97
N ALA A 16 -11.68 -21.44 0.28
CA ALA A 16 -12.88 -22.20 0.62
C ALA A 16 -14.15 -21.40 0.25
N ARG A 17 -15.26 -22.09 0.09
CA ARG A 17 -16.54 -21.50 -0.34
C ARG A 17 -16.98 -20.36 0.58
N GLY A 18 -17.42 -19.26 0.01
CA GLY A 18 -18.10 -18.17 0.73
C GLY A 18 -17.24 -17.35 1.69
N ILE A 19 -15.91 -17.61 1.78
CA ILE A 19 -15.04 -16.82 2.68
C ILE A 19 -14.41 -15.59 2.02
N THR A 20 -14.54 -15.46 0.71
CA THR A 20 -14.00 -14.29 -0.02
C THR A 20 -15.10 -13.25 -0.16
N ASP A 21 -14.88 -12.08 0.39
CA ASP A 21 -15.75 -10.93 0.27
C ASP A 21 -15.17 -9.85 -0.65
N GLU A 22 -15.90 -8.77 -0.85
CA GLU A 22 -15.48 -7.65 -1.70
C GLU A 22 -14.24 -6.93 -1.13
N GLU A 23 -14.10 -6.89 0.19
CA GLU A 23 -12.95 -6.30 0.85
C GLU A 23 -11.68 -7.12 0.57
N ASP A 24 -11.76 -8.45 0.66
CA ASP A 24 -10.65 -9.34 0.31
C ASP A 24 -10.22 -9.14 -1.14
N LEU A 25 -11.18 -9.10 -2.09
CA LEU A 25 -10.91 -8.87 -3.50
C LEU A 25 -10.23 -7.51 -3.74
N SER A 26 -10.68 -6.47 -3.06
CA SER A 26 -10.06 -5.14 -3.12
C SER A 26 -8.59 -5.20 -2.68
N TRP A 27 -8.28 -5.87 -1.57
CA TRP A 27 -6.91 -6.02 -1.10
C TRP A 27 -6.04 -6.87 -2.05
N PHE A 28 -6.57 -7.93 -2.63
CA PHE A 28 -5.85 -8.72 -3.62
C PHE A 28 -5.50 -7.89 -4.86
N MET A 29 -6.42 -7.05 -5.32
CA MET A 29 -6.16 -6.11 -6.40
C MET A 29 -5.07 -5.10 -6.03
N LYS A 30 -5.11 -4.53 -4.84
CA LYS A 30 -4.09 -3.58 -4.35
C LYS A 30 -2.68 -4.19 -4.34
N VAL A 31 -2.54 -5.46 -3.90
CA VAL A 31 -1.25 -6.17 -3.94
C VAL A 31 -0.74 -6.32 -5.36
N ARG A 32 -1.58 -6.79 -6.27
CA ARG A 32 -1.21 -6.97 -7.69
C ARG A 32 -0.68 -5.68 -8.29
N ALA A 33 -1.39 -4.68 -8.05
CA ALA A 33 -1.16 -3.37 -8.54
C ALA A 33 0.10 -2.70 -8.00
N ARG A 34 0.38 -2.85 -6.71
CA ARG A 34 1.65 -2.41 -6.14
C ARG A 34 2.82 -3.14 -6.82
N CYS A 35 2.70 -4.45 -7.03
CA CYS A 35 3.71 -5.23 -7.71
C CYS A 35 3.92 -4.76 -9.16
N GLU A 36 2.84 -4.50 -9.89
CA GLU A 36 2.88 -4.02 -11.27
C GLU A 36 3.54 -2.64 -11.36
N THR A 37 3.12 -1.68 -10.52
CA THR A 37 3.70 -0.33 -10.47
C THR A 37 5.20 -0.34 -10.16
N LEU A 38 5.64 -1.25 -9.29
CA LEU A 38 7.04 -1.36 -8.89
C LEU A 38 7.87 -2.33 -9.78
N GLY A 39 7.28 -2.91 -10.81
CA GLY A 39 7.94 -3.91 -11.66
C GLY A 39 8.37 -5.17 -10.89
N ILE A 40 7.60 -5.56 -9.86
CA ILE A 40 7.86 -6.73 -9.03
C ILE A 40 7.07 -7.93 -9.57
N GLU A 41 7.77 -8.99 -9.91
CA GLU A 41 7.12 -10.24 -10.35
C GLU A 41 6.45 -10.94 -9.16
N MET A 42 5.21 -11.39 -9.34
CA MET A 42 4.50 -12.21 -8.35
C MET A 42 4.62 -13.68 -8.72
N VAL A 43 5.25 -14.46 -7.86
CA VAL A 43 5.40 -15.89 -8.02
C VAL A 43 4.47 -16.61 -7.03
N PRO A 44 3.48 -17.37 -7.51
CA PRO A 44 2.57 -18.06 -6.61
C PRO A 44 3.26 -19.18 -5.85
N LEU A 45 3.01 -19.24 -4.55
CA LEU A 45 3.27 -20.44 -3.75
C LEU A 45 2.26 -21.54 -4.11
N PRO A 46 2.61 -22.82 -3.96
CA PRO A 46 1.62 -23.88 -3.97
C PRO A 46 0.60 -23.67 -2.84
N CYS A 47 -0.68 -23.99 -3.10
CA CYS A 47 -1.72 -23.94 -2.07
C CYS A 47 -1.87 -25.30 -1.39
N PRO A 48 -1.36 -25.50 -0.15
CA PRO A 48 -1.45 -26.80 0.50
C PRO A 48 -2.89 -27.24 0.75
N GLU A 49 -3.76 -26.28 1.12
CA GLU A 49 -5.17 -26.59 1.36
C GLU A 49 -5.89 -27.08 0.10
N THR A 50 -5.66 -26.43 -1.05
CA THR A 50 -6.27 -26.85 -2.30
C THR A 50 -5.72 -28.19 -2.79
N MET A 51 -4.45 -28.46 -2.58
CA MET A 51 -3.82 -29.72 -2.97
C MET A 51 -4.29 -30.88 -2.09
N TYR A 52 -4.57 -30.63 -0.81
CA TYR A 52 -4.99 -31.66 0.13
C TYR A 52 -6.51 -31.88 0.16
N LEU A 53 -7.30 -30.80 0.19
CA LEU A 53 -8.78 -30.84 0.34
C LEU A 53 -9.54 -30.65 -0.97
N GLY A 54 -8.85 -30.27 -2.04
CA GLY A 54 -9.49 -29.88 -3.29
C GLY A 54 -9.90 -28.40 -3.36
N ARG A 55 -10.33 -27.99 -4.57
CA ARG A 55 -10.77 -26.61 -4.82
C ARG A 55 -12.11 -26.29 -4.16
N ASP A 56 -13.00 -27.24 -4.21
CA ASP A 56 -14.38 -27.09 -3.78
C ASP A 56 -14.55 -27.59 -2.34
N ARG A 57 -14.04 -26.80 -1.39
CA ARG A 57 -14.03 -27.15 0.04
C ARG A 57 -14.81 -26.17 0.89
N GLU A 58 -15.37 -26.69 1.96
CA GLU A 58 -16.01 -25.88 2.98
C GLU A 58 -14.96 -25.17 3.86
N PRO A 59 -15.29 -23.99 4.43
CA PRO A 59 -14.44 -23.35 5.42
C PRO A 59 -14.18 -24.27 6.61
N GLY A 60 -12.95 -24.24 7.12
CA GLY A 60 -12.57 -25.05 8.27
C GLY A 60 -11.37 -24.51 9.00
N ILE A 61 -11.02 -25.17 10.10
CA ILE A 61 -9.90 -24.83 10.96
C ILE A 61 -8.81 -25.90 10.84
N TYR A 62 -7.58 -25.51 11.16
CA TYR A 62 -6.43 -26.40 11.01
C TYR A 62 -6.60 -27.74 11.75
N LEU A 63 -6.97 -27.70 13.02
CA LEU A 63 -7.08 -28.90 13.88
C LEU A 63 -8.12 -29.92 13.39
N GLU A 64 -9.15 -29.47 12.68
CA GLU A 64 -10.23 -30.37 12.21
C GLU A 64 -9.94 -31.00 10.86
N GLN A 65 -9.29 -30.26 9.95
CA GLN A 65 -9.18 -30.65 8.56
C GLN A 65 -7.75 -30.95 8.10
N LEU A 66 -6.75 -30.37 8.78
CA LEU A 66 -5.37 -30.33 8.28
C LEU A 66 -4.35 -30.94 9.25
N ASP A 67 -4.74 -31.21 10.49
CA ASP A 67 -3.80 -31.78 11.48
C ASP A 67 -3.64 -33.31 11.29
N THR A 68 -3.01 -33.67 10.19
CA THR A 68 -2.78 -35.08 9.81
C THR A 68 -1.36 -35.32 9.36
N PRO A 69 -0.82 -36.55 9.56
CA PRO A 69 0.51 -36.91 9.04
C PRO A 69 0.63 -36.75 7.52
N ALA A 70 -0.45 -37.03 6.78
CA ALA A 70 -0.47 -36.91 5.33
C ALA A 70 -0.35 -35.44 4.87
N PHE A 71 -1.02 -34.53 5.59
CA PHE A 71 -0.86 -33.10 5.31
C PHE A 71 0.53 -32.58 5.65
N THR A 72 1.13 -33.07 6.74
CA THR A 72 2.50 -32.73 7.09
C THR A 72 3.49 -33.19 6.01
N ALA A 73 3.36 -34.42 5.51
CA ALA A 73 4.18 -34.94 4.43
C ALA A 73 4.03 -34.12 3.13
N LEU A 74 2.81 -33.67 2.82
CA LEU A 74 2.59 -32.76 1.69
C LEU A 74 3.35 -31.43 1.90
N LEU A 75 3.30 -30.86 3.11
CA LEU A 75 4.03 -29.62 3.40
C LEU A 75 5.54 -29.80 3.26
N ASP A 76 6.10 -30.96 3.65
CA ASP A 76 7.53 -31.26 3.51
C ASP A 76 7.92 -31.26 2.03
N GLN A 77 7.15 -31.94 1.20
CA GLN A 77 7.37 -31.94 -0.27
C GLN A 77 7.30 -30.51 -0.86
N LEU A 78 6.28 -29.73 -0.50
CA LEU A 78 6.10 -28.38 -1.03
C LEU A 78 7.20 -27.41 -0.55
N GLU A 79 7.73 -27.61 0.65
CA GLU A 79 8.88 -26.84 1.16
C GLU A 79 10.12 -27.09 0.31
N GLU A 80 10.40 -28.33 -0.07
CA GLU A 80 11.50 -28.67 -0.96
C GLU A 80 11.32 -28.04 -2.35
N GLU A 81 10.11 -28.05 -2.92
CA GLU A 81 9.80 -27.42 -4.20
C GLU A 81 10.05 -25.89 -4.17
N VAL A 82 9.57 -25.22 -3.12
CA VAL A 82 9.79 -23.78 -2.93
C VAL A 82 11.26 -23.49 -2.67
N GLY A 83 11.94 -24.33 -1.88
CA GLY A 83 13.37 -24.22 -1.64
C GLY A 83 14.19 -24.30 -2.93
N ALA A 84 13.87 -25.24 -3.82
CA ALA A 84 14.50 -25.36 -5.14
C ALA A 84 14.24 -24.12 -6.02
N LEU A 85 13.03 -23.60 -6.02
CA LEU A 85 12.67 -22.38 -6.74
C LEU A 85 13.49 -21.18 -6.23
N VAL A 86 13.56 -20.98 -4.91
CA VAL A 86 14.34 -19.90 -4.29
C VAL A 86 15.83 -20.07 -4.55
N GLY A 87 16.34 -21.33 -4.50
CA GLY A 87 17.72 -21.64 -4.83
C GLY A 87 18.09 -21.28 -6.27
N ALA A 88 17.19 -21.51 -7.22
CA ALA A 88 17.40 -21.20 -8.63
C ALA A 88 17.26 -19.70 -8.97
N ARG A 89 16.39 -18.97 -8.27
CA ARG A 89 16.05 -17.57 -8.58
C ARG A 89 16.72 -16.53 -7.69
N GLY A 90 17.33 -16.97 -6.59
CA GLY A 90 17.79 -16.12 -5.51
C GLY A 90 16.66 -15.76 -4.52
N PRO A 91 16.96 -15.04 -3.44
CA PRO A 91 15.98 -14.74 -2.39
C PRO A 91 14.87 -13.82 -2.90
N PRO A 92 13.59 -14.13 -2.57
CA PRO A 92 12.48 -13.21 -2.80
C PRO A 92 12.56 -12.01 -1.85
N LEU A 93 11.91 -10.92 -2.22
CA LEU A 93 11.78 -9.75 -1.34
C LEU A 93 10.99 -10.10 -0.06
N CYS A 94 9.89 -10.82 -0.22
CA CYS A 94 9.05 -11.26 0.87
C CYS A 94 8.04 -12.33 0.41
N ILE A 95 7.27 -12.85 1.38
CA ILE A 95 6.05 -13.63 1.14
C ILE A 95 4.84 -12.75 1.50
N VAL A 96 3.85 -12.70 0.60
CA VAL A 96 2.56 -12.06 0.88
C VAL A 96 1.53 -13.15 1.20
N GLY A 97 1.08 -13.16 2.45
CA GLY A 97 0.12 -14.11 2.99
C GLY A 97 -1.27 -13.50 3.18
N VAL A 98 -2.20 -14.33 3.66
CA VAL A 98 -3.58 -13.91 3.95
C VAL A 98 -3.93 -14.28 5.39
N ASN A 99 -4.08 -13.28 6.24
CA ASN A 99 -4.42 -13.47 7.65
C ASN A 99 -5.71 -14.26 7.83
N SER A 100 -5.78 -14.97 8.93
CA SER A 100 -6.87 -15.89 9.27
C SER A 100 -6.98 -17.14 8.39
N SER A 101 -6.11 -17.34 7.39
CA SER A 101 -5.98 -18.65 6.73
C SER A 101 -5.36 -19.67 7.69
N PRO A 102 -5.80 -20.94 7.67
CA PRO A 102 -5.19 -22.01 8.47
C PRO A 102 -3.73 -22.28 8.12
N THR A 103 -3.31 -22.00 6.88
CA THR A 103 -1.98 -22.29 6.33
C THR A 103 -1.16 -21.05 6.02
N CYS A 104 -1.78 -20.03 5.44
CA CYS A 104 -1.14 -18.83 4.91
C CYS A 104 -1.26 -17.59 5.79
N GLY A 105 -1.68 -17.74 7.07
CA GLY A 105 -1.71 -16.66 8.05
C GLY A 105 -0.30 -16.15 8.35
N VAL A 106 -0.15 -14.83 8.49
CA VAL A 106 1.12 -14.14 8.79
C VAL A 106 1.15 -13.74 10.26
N ASP A 107 0.27 -12.83 10.67
CA ASP A 107 0.18 -12.31 12.03
C ASP A 107 -0.87 -13.06 12.86
N ARG A 108 -1.81 -13.70 12.17
CA ARG A 108 -2.96 -14.38 12.75
C ARG A 108 -3.35 -15.59 11.90
N THR A 109 -3.49 -16.74 12.52
CA THR A 109 -3.86 -18.00 11.87
C THR A 109 -5.15 -18.55 12.47
N CYS A 110 -6.07 -19.05 11.64
CA CYS A 110 -7.26 -19.78 12.07
C CYS A 110 -6.86 -21.24 12.40
N TYR A 111 -6.42 -21.45 13.62
CA TYR A 111 -5.87 -22.73 14.05
C TYR A 111 -6.92 -23.68 14.63
N GLY A 112 -7.83 -23.15 15.44
CA GLY A 112 -8.81 -23.89 16.21
C GLY A 112 -8.54 -23.88 17.70
N GLY A 113 -9.52 -24.38 18.48
CA GLY A 113 -9.53 -24.26 19.92
C GLY A 113 -10.10 -22.91 20.38
N ASP A 114 -9.92 -22.57 21.66
CA ASP A 114 -10.37 -21.32 22.23
C ASP A 114 -9.16 -20.48 22.68
N PRO A 115 -8.91 -19.29 22.12
CA PRO A 115 -9.57 -18.70 20.96
C PRO A 115 -9.18 -19.41 19.63
N PRO A 116 -10.08 -19.39 18.62
CA PRO A 116 -9.84 -20.11 17.37
C PRO A 116 -8.74 -19.49 16.50
N LYS A 117 -8.45 -18.20 16.69
CA LYS A 117 -7.37 -17.48 16.01
C LYS A 117 -6.18 -17.31 16.94
N ARG A 118 -5.01 -17.71 16.48
CA ARG A 118 -3.75 -17.61 17.23
C ARG A 118 -2.78 -16.64 16.56
N PRO A 119 -1.96 -15.91 17.33
CA PRO A 119 -0.96 -15.01 16.77
C PRO A 119 0.17 -15.77 16.04
N GLY A 120 0.75 -15.12 15.07
CA GLY A 120 1.91 -15.56 14.29
C GLY A 120 1.58 -16.49 13.13
N PRO A 121 2.58 -16.69 12.25
CA PRO A 121 2.49 -17.64 11.15
C PRO A 121 2.54 -19.05 11.70
N ARG A 122 1.74 -19.93 11.10
CA ARG A 122 1.76 -21.35 11.43
C ARG A 122 1.72 -22.19 10.19
N VAL A 123 2.19 -23.43 10.36
CA VAL A 123 2.14 -24.53 9.42
C VAL A 123 2.90 -24.24 8.12
N TRP A 124 2.32 -23.55 7.16
CA TRP A 124 2.94 -23.35 5.85
C TRP A 124 3.95 -22.21 5.83
N LEU A 125 3.50 -20.98 6.12
CA LEU A 125 4.41 -19.82 6.07
C LEU A 125 5.49 -19.84 7.18
N ALA A 126 5.28 -20.57 8.26
CA ALA A 126 6.29 -20.75 9.30
C ALA A 126 7.53 -21.54 8.82
N ARG A 127 7.41 -22.30 7.73
CA ARG A 127 8.51 -23.07 7.15
C ARG A 127 9.57 -22.21 6.47
N PHE A 128 9.27 -20.94 6.22
CA PHE A 128 10.17 -19.97 5.57
C PHE A 128 10.61 -18.86 6.54
N PRO A 129 11.27 -19.18 7.67
CA PRO A 129 11.57 -18.20 8.72
C PRO A 129 12.52 -17.08 8.28
N SER A 130 13.37 -17.34 7.29
CA SER A 130 14.37 -16.40 6.76
C SER A 130 13.78 -15.39 5.77
N ILE A 131 12.55 -15.62 5.28
CA ILE A 131 11.91 -14.73 4.32
C ILE A 131 10.95 -13.80 5.06
N PRO A 132 11.04 -12.45 4.90
CA PRO A 132 10.08 -11.52 5.45
C PRO A 132 8.65 -11.84 4.98
N ARG A 133 7.66 -11.67 5.86
CA ARG A 133 6.26 -12.01 5.57
C ARG A 133 5.39 -10.81 5.87
N TYR A 134 4.47 -10.51 4.95
CA TYR A 134 3.49 -9.46 5.09
C TYR A 134 2.09 -10.00 4.83
N ASP A 135 1.13 -9.58 5.64
CA ASP A 135 -0.28 -9.80 5.31
C ASP A 135 -0.67 -8.98 4.07
N VAL A 136 -1.60 -9.49 3.29
CA VAL A 136 -2.12 -8.85 2.08
C VAL A 136 -2.52 -7.39 2.31
N ARG A 137 -3.10 -7.06 3.48
CA ARG A 137 -3.47 -5.69 3.83
C ARG A 137 -2.25 -4.82 4.14
N ALA A 138 -1.28 -5.35 4.88
CA ALA A 138 -0.05 -4.64 5.19
C ALA A 138 0.77 -4.37 3.92
N PHE A 139 0.85 -5.36 3.02
CA PHE A 139 1.57 -5.19 1.75
C PHE A 139 0.85 -4.27 0.77
N GLY A 140 -0.48 -4.28 0.73
CA GLY A 140 -1.29 -3.49 -0.21
C GLY A 140 -1.54 -2.04 0.21
N ARG A 141 -1.16 -1.63 1.44
CA ARG A 141 -1.30 -0.24 1.90
C ARG A 141 -0.20 0.63 1.30
N TYR A 142 -0.58 1.86 0.93
CA TYR A 142 0.39 2.92 0.72
C TYR A 142 0.69 3.64 2.02
N HIS A 143 1.96 3.98 2.23
CA HIS A 143 2.38 4.96 3.20
C HIS A 143 2.29 6.33 2.54
N VAL A 144 1.31 7.09 2.93
CA VAL A 144 1.01 8.40 2.37
C VAL A 144 1.57 9.48 3.29
N TYR A 145 2.31 10.42 2.73
CA TYR A 145 2.67 11.65 3.41
C TYR A 145 1.65 12.74 3.01
N LEU A 146 0.95 13.32 3.99
CA LEU A 146 0.01 14.41 3.75
C LEU A 146 0.72 15.75 3.88
N ALA A 147 1.12 16.34 2.76
CA ALA A 147 1.75 17.63 2.65
C ALA A 147 0.68 18.74 2.55
N ALA A 148 0.55 19.57 3.58
CA ALA A 148 -0.50 20.59 3.58
C ALA A 148 -0.16 21.75 4.51
N PRO A 149 -0.60 22.99 4.22
CA PRO A 149 -0.52 24.09 5.16
C PRO A 149 -1.35 23.78 6.41
N LEU A 150 -0.84 24.13 7.60
CA LEU A 150 -1.46 23.81 8.89
C LEU A 150 -1.54 25.01 9.85
N PHE A 151 -1.44 26.22 9.31
CA PHE A 151 -1.26 27.45 10.08
C PHE A 151 -2.59 28.05 10.54
N SER A 152 -3.67 27.87 9.80
CA SER A 152 -5.01 28.35 10.17
C SER A 152 -5.91 27.22 10.65
N GLU A 153 -6.97 27.59 11.40
CA GLU A 153 -7.99 26.61 11.81
C GLU A 153 -8.68 25.95 10.61
N GLY A 154 -8.99 26.74 9.57
CA GLY A 154 -9.62 26.23 8.35
C GLY A 154 -8.75 25.18 7.63
N GLU A 155 -7.47 25.42 7.51
CA GLU A 155 -6.52 24.46 6.94
C GLU A 155 -6.48 23.18 7.76
N ARG A 156 -6.35 23.28 9.08
CA ARG A 156 -6.31 22.10 9.95
C ARG A 156 -7.58 21.26 9.88
N VAL A 157 -8.76 21.88 9.86
CA VAL A 157 -10.03 21.17 9.71
C VAL A 157 -10.12 20.48 8.34
N TYR A 158 -9.69 21.17 7.29
CA TYR A 158 -9.71 20.61 5.94
C TYR A 158 -8.73 19.44 5.78
N ASN A 159 -7.54 19.57 6.33
CA ASN A 159 -6.54 18.49 6.35
C ASN A 159 -7.05 17.25 7.09
N GLN A 160 -7.80 17.44 8.20
CA GLN A 160 -8.42 16.32 8.91
C GLN A 160 -9.44 15.57 8.04
N LEU A 161 -10.24 16.28 7.24
CA LEU A 161 -11.19 15.65 6.32
C LEU A 161 -10.47 14.81 5.25
N ILE A 162 -9.33 15.28 4.75
CA ILE A 162 -8.49 14.55 3.80
C ILE A 162 -7.87 13.32 4.47
N TRP A 163 -7.30 13.49 5.65
CA TRP A 163 -6.73 12.39 6.44
C TRP A 163 -7.77 11.29 6.70
N ASP A 164 -8.95 11.65 7.18
CA ASP A 164 -10.06 10.71 7.41
C ASP A 164 -10.43 9.93 6.14
N GLN A 165 -10.45 10.60 5.01
CA GLN A 165 -10.78 9.99 3.72
C GLN A 165 -9.71 8.97 3.28
N LEU A 166 -8.43 9.32 3.40
CA LEU A 166 -7.32 8.44 3.07
C LEU A 166 -7.26 7.22 3.99
N VAL A 167 -7.48 7.41 5.29
CA VAL A 167 -7.51 6.32 6.28
C VAL A 167 -8.69 5.38 6.02
N ARG A 168 -9.89 5.91 5.72
CA ARG A 168 -11.04 5.08 5.32
C ARG A 168 -10.79 4.31 4.04
N ALA A 169 -10.01 4.86 3.11
CA ALA A 169 -9.54 4.15 1.92
C ALA A 169 -8.47 3.08 2.20
N GLY A 170 -8.11 2.90 3.46
CA GLY A 170 -7.17 1.87 3.93
C GLY A 170 -5.70 2.26 3.83
N GLN A 171 -5.38 3.54 3.63
CA GLN A 171 -3.99 4.01 3.58
C GLN A 171 -3.43 4.23 4.98
N GLN A 172 -2.11 4.12 5.12
CA GLN A 172 -1.38 4.55 6.30
C GLN A 172 -0.86 5.96 6.05
N VAL A 173 -1.37 6.93 6.79
CA VAL A 173 -1.10 8.35 6.54
C VAL A 173 -0.21 8.91 7.63
N TYR A 174 0.94 9.47 7.24
CA TYR A 174 1.71 10.35 8.09
C TYR A 174 1.14 11.76 7.98
N PHE A 175 0.77 12.32 9.12
CA PHE A 175 0.06 13.57 9.21
C PHE A 175 0.85 14.57 10.09
N PRO A 176 1.64 15.47 9.51
CA PRO A 176 2.49 16.40 10.27
C PRO A 176 1.74 17.24 11.31
N GLN A 177 0.45 17.51 11.06
CA GLN A 177 -0.39 18.30 11.98
C GLN A 177 -0.56 17.63 13.36
N GLU A 178 -0.56 16.30 13.45
CA GLU A 178 -0.71 15.59 14.74
C GLU A 178 0.56 15.67 15.62
N ILE A 179 1.71 15.94 15.00
CA ILE A 179 3.01 15.94 15.68
C ILE A 179 3.34 17.32 16.24
N GLY A 180 2.67 18.37 15.77
CA GLY A 180 3.06 19.77 15.96
C GLY A 180 2.31 20.57 17.04
N ASP A 181 1.50 19.96 17.91
CA ASP A 181 0.67 20.71 18.87
C ASP A 181 1.45 21.45 19.97
N ASP A 182 2.74 21.21 20.13
CA ASP A 182 3.58 21.93 21.08
C ASP A 182 4.60 22.88 20.41
N LEU A 183 4.13 23.65 19.43
CA LEU A 183 4.93 24.70 18.74
C LEU A 183 5.26 25.93 19.64
N THR A 184 4.97 25.86 20.92
CA THR A 184 5.22 26.97 21.86
C THR A 184 6.71 27.14 22.17
N SER A 185 7.54 26.13 21.99
CA SER A 185 9.00 26.19 22.18
C SER A 185 9.71 26.05 20.81
N ARG A 186 10.03 27.18 20.20
CA ARG A 186 10.84 27.24 18.96
C ARG A 186 12.32 27.36 19.27
N ASP A 187 12.88 26.43 20.01
CA ASP A 187 14.34 26.34 20.04
C ASP A 187 14.85 25.62 18.76
N LEU A 188 16.12 25.87 18.43
CA LEU A 188 16.74 25.30 17.22
C LEU A 188 16.78 23.76 17.23
N GLY A 189 16.84 23.14 18.41
CA GLY A 189 16.87 21.70 18.58
C GLY A 189 15.52 21.06 18.20
N THR A 190 14.45 21.61 18.73
CA THR A 190 13.08 21.17 18.46
C THR A 190 12.71 21.34 16.98
N THR A 191 13.03 22.50 16.40
CA THR A 191 12.75 22.77 14.97
C THR A 191 13.49 21.77 14.07
N ARG A 192 14.75 21.46 14.40
CA ARG A 192 15.53 20.48 13.61
C ARG A 192 15.00 19.06 13.80
N ALA A 193 14.54 18.69 14.98
CA ALA A 193 13.96 17.36 15.22
C ALA A 193 12.69 17.16 14.40
N ILE A 194 11.77 18.14 14.41
CA ILE A 194 10.55 18.12 13.58
C ILE A 194 10.89 18.01 12.09
N PHE A 195 11.87 18.80 11.62
CA PHE A 195 12.30 18.72 10.23
C PHE A 195 12.81 17.32 9.85
N LEU A 196 13.65 16.71 10.70
CA LEU A 196 14.22 15.38 10.44
C LEU A 196 13.15 14.28 10.49
N GLU A 197 12.17 14.41 11.38
CA GLU A 197 11.06 13.49 11.48
C GLU A 197 10.18 13.54 10.22
N ASN A 198 9.77 14.76 9.80
CA ASN A 198 9.01 14.96 8.56
C ASN A 198 9.80 14.46 7.34
N LEU A 199 11.08 14.77 7.26
CA LEU A 199 11.95 14.31 6.17
C LEU A 199 12.07 12.78 6.12
N THR A 200 12.16 12.14 7.29
CA THR A 200 12.20 10.66 7.37
C THR A 200 10.90 10.06 6.90
N ALA A 201 9.75 10.58 7.35
CA ALA A 201 8.44 10.13 6.92
C ALA A 201 8.22 10.34 5.41
N LEU A 202 8.56 11.52 4.91
CA LEU A 202 8.47 11.87 3.49
C LEU A 202 9.35 10.96 2.63
N SER A 203 10.58 10.71 3.06
CA SER A 203 11.52 9.83 2.34
C SER A 203 11.08 8.37 2.29
N GLY A 204 10.37 7.92 3.32
CA GLY A 204 9.85 6.56 3.44
C GLY A 204 8.43 6.39 2.92
N SER A 205 7.81 7.43 2.36
CA SER A 205 6.46 7.34 1.82
C SER A 205 6.44 6.72 0.42
N ASP A 206 5.35 6.04 0.12
CA ASP A 206 5.08 5.47 -1.22
C ASP A 206 4.38 6.51 -2.12
N LEU A 207 3.78 7.55 -1.51
CA LEU A 207 2.96 8.55 -2.16
C LEU A 207 2.90 9.83 -1.32
N VAL A 208 2.89 10.96 -1.96
CA VAL A 208 2.55 12.25 -1.34
C VAL A 208 1.17 12.70 -1.82
N VAL A 209 0.30 13.02 -0.88
CA VAL A 209 -0.93 13.79 -1.14
C VAL A 209 -0.66 15.21 -0.66
N ALA A 210 -0.81 16.19 -1.55
CA ALA A 210 -0.50 17.57 -1.25
C ALA A 210 -1.74 18.48 -1.38
N VAL A 211 -1.89 19.45 -0.50
CA VAL A 211 -2.90 20.51 -0.63
C VAL A 211 -2.22 21.78 -1.12
N ILE A 212 -2.60 22.22 -2.32
CA ILE A 212 -2.00 23.37 -3.00
C ILE A 212 -3.00 24.50 -3.25
N ASP A 213 -4.00 24.61 -2.37
CA ASP A 213 -4.96 25.71 -2.37
C ASP A 213 -4.32 27.03 -1.94
N GLY A 214 -4.94 28.14 -2.31
CA GLY A 214 -4.48 29.48 -1.99
C GLY A 214 -4.05 30.29 -3.22
N ALA A 215 -3.69 31.55 -3.01
CA ALA A 215 -3.18 32.42 -4.06
C ALA A 215 -1.85 31.87 -4.64
N ASP A 216 -1.05 31.25 -3.77
CA ASP A 216 0.13 30.46 -4.09
C ASP A 216 0.14 29.27 -3.14
N ALA A 217 0.80 28.17 -3.52
CA ALA A 217 0.95 27.03 -2.63
C ALA A 217 1.87 27.40 -1.45
N ASP A 218 1.59 26.82 -0.29
CA ASP A 218 2.49 27.00 0.87
C ASP A 218 3.92 26.56 0.53
N SER A 219 4.89 27.32 0.99
CA SER A 219 6.30 27.11 0.68
C SER A 219 6.84 25.78 1.21
N GLY A 220 6.37 25.31 2.38
CA GLY A 220 6.71 24.01 2.95
C GLY A 220 6.15 22.89 2.09
N THR A 221 4.87 22.96 1.74
CA THR A 221 4.21 22.03 0.84
C THR A 221 4.87 21.97 -0.53
N ALA A 222 5.23 23.13 -1.10
CA ALA A 222 5.94 23.21 -2.38
C ALA A 222 7.32 22.53 -2.30
N TRP A 223 8.05 22.72 -1.20
CA TRP A 223 9.34 22.06 -0.96
C TRP A 223 9.19 20.54 -0.88
N GLU A 224 8.17 20.04 -0.17
CA GLU A 224 7.87 18.62 -0.02
C GLU A 224 7.52 17.96 -1.35
N ILE A 225 6.72 18.65 -2.20
CA ILE A 225 6.44 18.22 -3.58
C ILE A 225 7.71 18.11 -4.40
N GLY A 226 8.55 19.14 -4.36
CA GLY A 226 9.83 19.16 -5.09
C GLY A 226 10.78 18.06 -4.64
N TYR A 227 10.85 17.81 -3.33
CA TYR A 227 11.63 16.70 -2.77
C TYR A 227 11.09 15.34 -3.24
N ALA A 228 9.77 15.13 -3.16
CA ALA A 228 9.12 13.90 -3.62
C ALA A 228 9.40 13.62 -5.11
N TYR A 229 9.22 14.64 -5.95
CA TYR A 229 9.53 14.56 -7.38
C TYR A 229 10.99 14.16 -7.66
N ALA A 230 11.94 14.78 -6.97
CA ALA A 230 13.37 14.46 -7.10
C ALA A 230 13.72 13.04 -6.65
N ARG A 231 12.91 12.46 -5.77
CA ARG A 231 13.06 11.08 -5.26
C ARG A 231 12.27 10.05 -6.05
N GLY A 232 11.49 10.48 -7.06
CA GLY A 232 10.61 9.60 -7.82
C GLY A 232 9.39 9.11 -7.04
N ILE A 233 9.04 9.79 -5.92
CA ILE A 233 7.83 9.52 -5.16
C ILE A 233 6.66 10.20 -5.88
N PRO A 234 5.61 9.47 -6.28
CA PRO A 234 4.46 10.07 -6.96
C PRO A 234 3.75 11.08 -6.04
N VAL A 235 3.22 12.14 -6.65
CA VAL A 235 2.49 13.20 -5.95
C VAL A 235 1.11 13.35 -6.56
N VAL A 236 0.06 13.35 -5.72
CA VAL A 236 -1.29 13.78 -6.07
C VAL A 236 -1.57 15.08 -5.33
N ALA A 237 -1.76 16.17 -6.07
CA ALA A 237 -1.95 17.49 -5.52
C ALA A 237 -3.43 17.92 -5.66
N LEU A 238 -4.07 18.21 -4.53
CA LEU A 238 -5.44 18.70 -4.46
C LEU A 238 -5.45 20.23 -4.56
N ARG A 239 -6.17 20.75 -5.57
CA ARG A 239 -6.42 22.17 -5.75
C ARG A 239 -7.91 22.42 -5.95
N THR A 240 -8.58 22.79 -4.88
CA THR A 240 -10.00 23.16 -4.92
C THR A 240 -10.22 24.65 -5.18
N ASP A 241 -9.15 25.44 -5.06
CA ASP A 241 -9.20 26.88 -5.34
C ASP A 241 -9.32 27.14 -6.85
N PHE A 242 -10.37 27.86 -7.24
CA PHE A 242 -10.64 28.19 -8.64
C PHE A 242 -9.80 29.36 -9.19
N ARG A 243 -9.04 30.06 -8.35
CA ARG A 243 -8.14 31.14 -8.80
C ARG A 243 -7.01 30.58 -9.64
N ALA A 244 -6.68 31.28 -10.73
CA ALA A 244 -5.52 30.95 -11.57
C ALA A 244 -4.36 31.89 -11.23
N VAL A 245 -3.15 31.37 -11.30
CA VAL A 245 -1.90 32.13 -11.07
C VAL A 245 -1.52 32.93 -12.30
N GLY A 246 -1.91 32.44 -13.48
CA GLY A 246 -1.68 33.09 -14.77
C GLY A 246 -2.76 32.77 -15.79
N THR A 247 -2.65 33.29 -17.01
CA THR A 247 -3.68 33.15 -18.04
C THR A 247 -3.99 31.71 -18.41
N ASN A 248 -3.02 30.80 -18.28
CA ASN A 248 -3.15 29.36 -18.54
C ASN A 248 -2.58 28.49 -17.42
N GLU A 249 -2.27 29.06 -16.26
CA GLU A 249 -1.67 28.38 -15.13
C GLU A 249 -2.65 28.35 -13.95
N ARG A 250 -3.15 27.19 -13.60
CA ARG A 250 -3.99 27.00 -12.40
C ARG A 250 -3.19 27.14 -11.11
N VAL A 251 -1.93 26.69 -11.17
CA VAL A 251 -0.95 26.74 -10.09
C VAL A 251 0.43 26.91 -10.74
N ASN A 252 1.43 27.27 -9.94
CA ASN A 252 2.80 27.38 -10.41
C ASN A 252 3.20 26.17 -11.26
N LEU A 253 3.75 26.43 -12.45
CA LEU A 253 4.15 25.41 -13.44
C LEU A 253 4.99 24.27 -12.85
N MET A 254 5.92 24.57 -11.93
CA MET A 254 6.76 23.54 -11.32
C MET A 254 5.96 22.54 -10.49
N LEU A 255 4.91 23.00 -9.81
CA LEU A 255 4.01 22.13 -9.04
C LEU A 255 3.09 21.34 -9.96
N GLU A 256 2.54 22.00 -10.99
CA GLU A 256 1.64 21.36 -11.96
C GLU A 256 2.33 20.23 -12.72
N GLN A 257 3.61 20.38 -13.06
CA GLN A 257 4.37 19.37 -13.79
C GLN A 257 4.98 18.29 -12.89
N SER A 258 5.06 18.51 -11.59
CA SER A 258 5.60 17.53 -10.62
C SER A 258 4.53 16.68 -9.94
N ALA A 259 3.24 16.90 -10.22
CA ALA A 259 2.15 16.23 -9.55
C ALA A 259 0.97 15.94 -10.48
N VAL A 260 0.16 14.96 -10.13
CA VAL A 260 -1.19 14.79 -10.70
C VAL A 260 -2.12 15.74 -9.95
N VAL A 261 -2.59 16.80 -10.61
CA VAL A 261 -3.47 17.78 -9.98
C VAL A 261 -4.93 17.34 -10.09
N VAL A 262 -5.59 17.21 -8.95
CA VAL A 262 -7.02 16.94 -8.82
C VAL A 262 -7.73 18.16 -8.27
N THR A 263 -8.97 18.39 -8.68
CA THR A 263 -9.73 19.60 -8.33
C THR A 263 -10.89 19.33 -7.34
N ASP A 264 -11.15 18.08 -7.09
CA ASP A 264 -12.19 17.66 -6.14
C ASP A 264 -11.60 16.70 -5.11
N ARG A 265 -11.89 16.95 -3.83
CA ARG A 265 -11.49 16.09 -2.74
C ARG A 265 -12.08 14.68 -2.86
N GLU A 266 -13.30 14.56 -3.36
CA GLU A 266 -13.99 13.28 -3.50
C GLU A 266 -13.28 12.39 -4.55
N ASP A 267 -12.71 13.01 -5.58
CA ASP A 267 -11.91 12.32 -6.60
C ASP A 267 -10.51 11.92 -6.13
N LEU A 268 -10.03 12.49 -5.03
CA LEU A 268 -8.67 12.26 -4.54
C LEU A 268 -8.31 10.78 -4.44
N VAL A 269 -9.21 9.95 -3.87
CA VAL A 269 -8.97 8.52 -3.69
C VAL A 269 -8.91 7.78 -5.04
N HIS A 270 -9.62 8.24 -6.05
CA HIS A 270 -9.63 7.66 -7.40
C HIS A 270 -8.35 7.97 -8.18
N HIS A 271 -7.66 9.05 -7.82
CA HIS A 271 -6.40 9.47 -8.44
C HIS A 271 -5.17 9.03 -7.65
N LEU A 272 -5.34 8.39 -6.50
CA LEU A 272 -4.22 7.68 -5.87
C LEU A 272 -3.68 6.68 -6.90
N PRO A 273 -2.34 6.51 -7.02
CA PRO A 273 -1.78 5.58 -7.98
C PRO A 273 -2.50 4.24 -7.87
N SER A 274 -3.32 3.98 -8.87
CA SER A 274 -4.03 2.72 -8.91
C SER A 274 -3.00 1.65 -9.19
N PRO A 275 -3.15 0.53 -8.53
CA PRO A 275 -2.50 -0.68 -8.87
C PRO A 275 -2.86 -1.20 -10.25
N LEU A 276 -3.86 -0.65 -10.91
CA LEU A 276 -4.33 -1.04 -12.24
C LEU A 276 -3.79 -0.14 -13.37
N GLY A 277 -2.75 0.67 -13.13
CA GLY A 277 -2.29 1.66 -14.08
C GLY A 277 -3.20 2.91 -14.09
N PRO A 278 -2.92 3.94 -14.90
CA PRO A 278 -3.82 5.06 -15.04
C PRO A 278 -5.18 4.51 -15.44
N LEU A 279 -6.18 4.71 -14.57
CA LEU A 279 -7.55 4.36 -14.91
C LEU A 279 -7.86 4.94 -16.29
N CYS A 280 -8.09 4.08 -17.25
CA CYS A 280 -8.57 4.45 -18.56
C CYS A 280 -9.82 5.30 -18.40
N GLY A 281 -9.70 6.59 -18.62
CA GLY A 281 -10.84 7.47 -18.57
C GLY A 281 -10.45 8.91 -18.40
N HIS A 282 -9.79 9.47 -19.36
CA HIS A 282 -10.24 10.64 -20.10
C HIS A 282 -9.19 10.90 -21.16
N GLY A 283 -9.65 10.75 -22.38
CA GLY A 283 -8.89 10.75 -23.56
C GLY A 283 -8.20 12.06 -23.86
N GLU A 284 -7.21 11.90 -24.69
CA GLU A 284 -6.71 12.84 -25.68
C GLU A 284 -6.09 14.14 -25.14
N GLY A 285 -4.78 14.14 -25.07
CA GLY A 285 -4.03 15.37 -24.94
C GLY A 285 -2.59 15.29 -24.43
N ALA A 286 -1.95 14.14 -24.40
CA ALA A 286 -0.50 14.07 -24.22
C ALA A 286 0.15 13.86 -25.58
N GLY A 287 0.33 14.94 -26.32
CA GLY A 287 1.15 14.98 -27.51
C GLY A 287 2.58 14.56 -27.17
N SER A 288 3.02 13.51 -27.84
CA SER A 288 4.40 13.07 -27.95
C SER A 288 5.31 14.26 -28.26
N VAL A 289 6.04 14.75 -27.29
CA VAL A 289 7.22 15.55 -27.54
C VAL A 289 8.40 14.60 -27.67
N ARG A 290 8.64 14.17 -28.91
CA ARG A 290 9.93 13.57 -29.30
C ARG A 290 11.03 14.59 -29.09
N SER A 291 12.06 14.15 -28.39
CA SER A 291 13.35 14.84 -28.31
C SER A 291 13.87 15.24 -29.68
N THR A 292 14.22 16.50 -29.84
CA THR A 292 15.31 16.95 -30.70
C THR A 292 15.88 18.22 -30.07
N LEU A 293 16.92 18.02 -29.30
CA LEU A 293 18.18 18.76 -29.32
C LEU A 293 19.13 18.10 -28.32
#